data_a16e4d2bf581a2266ded47bc9ac0498c
#
_entry.id   a16e4d2bf581a2266ded47bc9ac0498c
#
_cell.length_a   1.000
_cell.length_b   1.000
_cell.length_c   1.000
_cell.angle_alpha   90.00
_cell.angle_beta   90.00
_cell.angle_gamma   90.00
#
_symmetry.space_group_name_H-M   'P 1'
#
loop_
_entity.id
_entity.type
_entity.pdbx_description
1 polymer ?
#
loop_
_entity_poly.entity_id
_entity_poly.type
_entity_poly.pdbx_seq_one_letter_code
_entity_poly.pdbx_strand_id
1 'polypeptide(L)'
;GTEQLIAVIENKLSGGGSHKAGIEARKAVLSDQHAALRKAQTEDWLAEKDASPIIIPRAIYELHEAVRDKPWFLPVRNHRSFSEGIWQFDGAGQYLGSDGGGGVGYGPGAAVGASLARHKKGQINIAIMGDGDFVMSASAIWTAAHYHVPLLVVINNNNSWGNDEHHQIRVAKARSRPPENAWIGQRMVDPDIDFATVSRGFGAWAEGPVADPNALAGVFVEAVSQVEYGNVAVVDVRTAL
;
A
#
# COMPACT_ATOMS: atom_id res chain seq x y z
N GLY A 1 30.17 6.24 -13.07
CA GLY A 1 28.98 5.96 -12.32
C GLY A 1 28.45 4.56 -12.58
N THR A 2 27.13 4.38 -12.56
CA THR A 2 26.47 3.07 -12.68
C THR A 2 26.84 2.33 -13.99
N GLU A 3 26.89 3.01 -15.12
CA GLU A 3 27.28 2.42 -16.41
C GLU A 3 28.71 1.86 -16.39
N GLN A 4 29.65 2.57 -15.75
CA GLN A 4 31.04 2.09 -15.60
C GLN A 4 31.10 0.84 -14.71
N LEU A 5 30.29 0.77 -13.66
CA LEU A 5 30.19 -0.40 -12.80
C LEU A 5 29.60 -1.60 -13.57
N ILE A 6 28.55 -1.39 -14.36
CA ILE A 6 27.94 -2.42 -15.21
C ILE A 6 29.00 -2.97 -16.16
N ALA A 7 29.72 -2.11 -16.90
CA ALA A 7 30.76 -2.53 -17.84
C ALA A 7 31.88 -3.35 -17.16
N VAL A 8 32.31 -2.98 -15.95
CA VAL A 8 33.30 -3.75 -15.18
C VAL A 8 32.78 -5.12 -14.77
N ILE A 9 31.52 -5.18 -14.34
CA ILE A 9 30.85 -6.45 -13.96
C ILE A 9 30.72 -7.36 -15.18
N GLU A 10 30.22 -6.84 -16.29
CA GLU A 10 30.08 -7.59 -17.54
C GLU A 10 31.42 -8.14 -18.02
N ASN A 11 32.48 -7.34 -17.99
CA ASN A 11 33.81 -7.78 -18.33
C ASN A 11 34.33 -8.91 -17.42
N LYS A 12 34.10 -8.81 -16.12
CA LYS A 12 34.45 -9.89 -15.18
C LYS A 12 33.64 -11.16 -15.39
N LEU A 13 32.38 -11.05 -15.75
CA LEU A 13 31.50 -12.18 -16.01
C LEU A 13 31.79 -12.86 -17.35
N SER A 14 32.24 -12.11 -18.37
CA SER A 14 32.61 -12.64 -19.67
C SER A 14 33.91 -13.45 -19.64
N GLY A 15 34.79 -13.20 -18.69
CA GLY A 15 36.07 -13.89 -18.48
C GLY A 15 36.00 -15.36 -18.00
N GLY A 16 34.83 -15.91 -17.80
CA GLY A 16 34.52 -17.34 -17.62
C GLY A 16 34.86 -17.99 -16.27
N GLY A 17 34.08 -18.96 -15.88
CA GLY A 17 34.40 -19.99 -14.92
C GLY A 17 33.97 -19.77 -13.48
N SER A 18 34.88 -19.40 -12.59
CA SER A 18 34.66 -19.47 -11.14
C SER A 18 33.62 -18.46 -10.59
N HIS A 19 33.54 -17.28 -11.21
CA HIS A 19 32.58 -16.25 -10.76
C HIS A 19 31.13 -16.64 -11.07
N LYS A 20 30.87 -17.24 -12.26
CA LYS A 20 29.52 -17.68 -12.65
C LYS A 20 29.02 -18.78 -11.73
N ALA A 21 29.82 -19.79 -11.45
CA ALA A 21 29.46 -20.87 -10.54
C ALA A 21 29.12 -20.34 -9.12
N GLY A 22 29.92 -19.40 -8.60
CA GLY A 22 29.66 -18.77 -7.31
C GLY A 22 28.40 -17.90 -7.30
N ILE A 23 28.07 -17.24 -8.41
CA ILE A 23 26.82 -16.47 -8.55
C ILE A 23 25.61 -17.41 -8.58
N GLU A 24 25.65 -18.47 -9.38
CA GLU A 24 24.54 -19.43 -9.43
C GLU A 24 24.32 -20.15 -8.11
N ALA A 25 25.38 -20.52 -7.41
CA ALA A 25 25.27 -21.12 -6.08
C ALA A 25 24.61 -20.15 -5.08
N ARG A 26 25.02 -18.87 -5.04
CA ARG A 26 24.37 -17.86 -4.20
C ARG A 26 22.92 -17.62 -4.58
N LYS A 27 22.64 -17.55 -5.89
CA LYS A 27 21.27 -17.37 -6.41
C LYS A 27 20.36 -18.51 -5.95
N ALA A 28 20.82 -19.77 -6.02
CA ALA A 28 20.05 -20.91 -5.56
C ALA A 28 19.72 -20.80 -4.05
N VAL A 29 20.74 -20.54 -3.21
CA VAL A 29 20.54 -20.37 -1.78
C VAL A 29 19.58 -19.23 -1.45
N LEU A 30 19.74 -18.06 -2.08
CA LEU A 30 18.86 -16.91 -1.85
C LEU A 30 17.45 -17.16 -2.36
N SER A 31 17.28 -17.86 -3.47
CA SER A 31 15.96 -18.26 -3.98
C SER A 31 15.23 -19.18 -3.03
N ASP A 32 15.93 -20.18 -2.49
CA ASP A 32 15.34 -21.11 -1.53
C ASP A 32 14.95 -20.41 -0.22
N GLN A 33 15.81 -19.54 0.30
CA GLN A 33 15.52 -18.73 1.48
C GLN A 33 14.34 -17.79 1.25
N HIS A 34 14.28 -17.15 0.08
CA HIS A 34 13.18 -16.27 -0.28
C HIS A 34 11.86 -17.03 -0.43
N ALA A 35 11.88 -18.21 -1.05
CA ALA A 35 10.70 -19.06 -1.18
C ALA A 35 10.18 -19.53 0.20
N ALA A 36 11.09 -19.93 1.10
CA ALA A 36 10.75 -20.32 2.47
C ALA A 36 10.14 -19.15 3.27
N LEU A 37 10.74 -17.95 3.18
CA LEU A 37 10.22 -16.76 3.83
C LEU A 37 8.81 -16.39 3.32
N ARG A 38 8.61 -16.45 2.01
CA ARG A 38 7.31 -16.18 1.38
C ARG A 38 6.24 -17.15 1.84
N LYS A 39 6.59 -18.44 1.87
CA LYS A 39 5.67 -19.47 2.35
C LYS A 39 5.25 -19.22 3.80
N ALA A 40 6.20 -18.94 4.68
CA ALA A 40 5.91 -18.65 6.09
C ALA A 40 5.01 -17.40 6.23
N GLN A 41 5.32 -16.31 5.53
CA GLN A 41 4.49 -15.11 5.53
C GLN A 41 3.06 -15.37 5.02
N THR A 42 2.91 -16.26 4.04
CA THR A 42 1.59 -16.63 3.51
C THR A 42 0.82 -17.46 4.52
N GLU A 43 1.46 -18.43 5.17
CA GLU A 43 0.84 -19.25 6.22
C GLU A 43 0.38 -18.41 7.42
N ASP A 44 1.19 -17.43 7.83
CA ASP A 44 0.88 -16.53 8.95
C ASP A 44 -0.43 -15.75 8.71
N TRP A 45 -0.56 -15.07 7.57
CA TRP A 45 -1.77 -14.28 7.33
C TRP A 45 -3.00 -15.12 6.98
N LEU A 46 -2.82 -16.30 6.37
CA LEU A 46 -3.94 -17.21 6.07
C LEU A 46 -4.63 -17.71 7.34
N ALA A 47 -3.90 -17.82 8.45
CA ALA A 47 -4.47 -18.18 9.74
C ALA A 47 -5.49 -17.15 10.27
N GLU A 48 -5.32 -15.90 9.87
CA GLU A 48 -6.16 -14.76 10.32
C GLU A 48 -6.99 -14.13 9.19
N LYS A 49 -7.08 -14.80 8.04
CA LYS A 49 -7.71 -14.23 6.82
C LYS A 49 -9.16 -13.78 7.00
N ASP A 50 -9.88 -14.37 7.92
CA ASP A 50 -11.30 -14.09 8.20
C ASP A 50 -11.48 -13.21 9.46
N ALA A 51 -10.39 -12.62 9.97
CA ALA A 51 -10.43 -11.74 11.13
C ALA A 51 -11.25 -10.46 10.88
N SER A 52 -11.94 -10.00 11.92
CA SER A 52 -12.62 -8.70 11.94
C SER A 52 -12.23 -7.99 13.24
N PRO A 53 -11.66 -6.77 13.17
CA PRO A 53 -11.35 -5.98 11.94
C PRO A 53 -10.40 -6.70 10.98
N ILE A 54 -10.48 -6.33 9.69
CA ILE A 54 -9.71 -6.95 8.61
C ILE A 54 -8.22 -6.73 8.85
N ILE A 55 -7.41 -7.77 8.66
CA ILE A 55 -5.95 -7.63 8.68
C ILE A 55 -5.44 -7.02 7.36
N ILE A 56 -4.43 -6.18 7.44
CA ILE A 56 -3.83 -5.53 6.26
C ILE A 56 -3.39 -6.55 5.19
N PRO A 57 -2.73 -7.67 5.51
CA PRO A 57 -2.37 -8.68 4.53
C PRO A 57 -3.56 -9.20 3.70
N ARG A 58 -4.73 -9.38 4.32
CA ARG A 58 -5.95 -9.81 3.60
C ARG A 58 -6.40 -8.76 2.60
N ALA A 59 -6.46 -7.50 2.99
CA ALA A 59 -6.85 -6.41 2.11
C ALA A 59 -5.88 -6.27 0.92
N ILE A 60 -4.57 -6.37 1.17
CA ILE A 60 -3.53 -6.31 0.13
C ILE A 60 -3.61 -7.51 -0.83
N TYR A 61 -3.90 -8.71 -0.31
CA TYR A 61 -4.07 -9.90 -1.14
C TYR A 61 -5.25 -9.74 -2.12
N GLU A 62 -6.43 -9.38 -1.62
CA GLU A 62 -7.62 -9.22 -2.46
C GLU A 62 -7.48 -8.07 -3.48
N LEU A 63 -6.84 -6.99 -3.09
CA LEU A 63 -6.51 -5.89 -4.00
C LEU A 63 -5.55 -6.34 -5.11
N HIS A 64 -4.50 -7.09 -4.74
CA HIS A 64 -3.54 -7.63 -5.72
C HIS A 64 -4.21 -8.58 -6.70
N GLU A 65 -5.06 -9.50 -6.20
CA GLU A 65 -5.82 -10.42 -7.07
C GLU A 65 -6.71 -9.66 -8.08
N ALA A 66 -7.32 -8.55 -7.69
CA ALA A 66 -8.15 -7.74 -8.58
C ALA A 66 -7.36 -7.06 -9.72
N VAL A 67 -6.03 -6.90 -9.57
CA VAL A 67 -5.18 -6.23 -10.57
C VAL A 67 -4.04 -7.08 -11.10
N ARG A 68 -3.92 -8.35 -10.68
CA ARG A 68 -2.78 -9.24 -10.98
C ARG A 68 -2.45 -9.34 -12.48
N ASP A 69 -3.48 -9.42 -13.31
CA ASP A 69 -3.35 -9.59 -14.75
C ASP A 69 -3.44 -8.25 -15.53
N LYS A 70 -3.35 -7.13 -14.82
CA LYS A 70 -3.48 -5.79 -15.37
C LYS A 70 -2.17 -5.00 -15.20
N PRO A 71 -1.87 -4.05 -16.09
CA PRO A 71 -0.77 -3.12 -15.86
C PRO A 71 -1.13 -2.17 -14.71
N TRP A 72 -0.41 -2.24 -13.61
CA TRP A 72 -0.63 -1.39 -12.44
C TRP A 72 0.60 -0.56 -12.07
N PHE A 73 0.37 0.48 -11.31
CA PHE A 73 1.38 1.36 -10.76
C PHE A 73 0.98 1.82 -9.36
N LEU A 74 1.90 1.75 -8.41
CA LEU A 74 1.72 2.25 -7.05
C LEU A 74 2.38 3.62 -6.88
N PRO A 75 1.64 4.74 -7.04
CA PRO A 75 2.14 6.08 -6.75
C PRO A 75 2.45 6.26 -5.27
N VAL A 76 1.64 5.67 -4.40
CA VAL A 76 1.81 5.76 -2.95
C VAL A 76 1.50 4.41 -2.32
N ARG A 77 2.36 3.98 -1.42
CA ARG A 77 2.05 3.01 -0.39
C ARG A 77 2.60 3.50 0.96
N ASN A 78 1.76 3.59 1.93
CA ASN A 78 2.23 3.78 3.29
C ASN A 78 2.88 2.48 3.78
N HIS A 79 4.09 2.55 4.33
CA HIS A 79 4.86 1.37 4.74
C HIS A 79 4.16 0.50 5.80
N ARG A 80 3.26 1.09 6.59
CA ARG A 80 2.44 0.37 7.59
C ARG A 80 1.14 -0.19 7.02
N SER A 81 0.75 0.26 5.85
CA SER A 81 -0.50 -0.11 5.19
C SER A 81 -0.29 -1.10 4.05
N PHE A 82 0.87 -1.74 3.98
CA PHE A 82 1.24 -2.60 2.86
C PHE A 82 1.95 -3.86 3.33
N SER A 83 1.70 -4.98 2.65
CA SER A 83 2.38 -6.24 2.90
C SER A 83 3.25 -6.64 1.70
N GLU A 84 4.54 -6.41 1.79
CA GLU A 84 5.53 -6.76 0.76
C GLU A 84 5.65 -8.27 0.55
N GLY A 85 5.26 -9.06 1.55
CA GLY A 85 5.21 -10.51 1.47
C GLY A 85 4.18 -11.03 0.48
N ILE A 86 3.13 -10.25 0.22
CA ILE A 86 2.01 -10.63 -0.63
C ILE A 86 2.15 -10.02 -2.03
N TRP A 87 2.42 -8.72 -2.12
CA TRP A 87 2.50 -8.01 -3.38
C TRP A 87 3.96 -7.84 -3.82
N GLN A 88 4.35 -8.48 -4.90
CA GLN A 88 5.70 -8.44 -5.43
C GLN A 88 5.86 -7.40 -6.53
N PHE A 89 7.01 -6.74 -6.53
CA PHE A 89 7.45 -5.86 -7.60
C PHE A 89 8.48 -6.63 -8.44
N ASP A 90 8.20 -6.80 -9.73
CA ASP A 90 9.04 -7.52 -10.68
C ASP A 90 9.56 -6.63 -11.82
N GLY A 91 9.09 -5.39 -11.86
CA GLY A 91 9.42 -4.42 -12.91
C GLY A 91 9.79 -3.04 -12.42
N ALA A 92 10.79 -2.44 -13.05
CA ALA A 92 11.09 -1.04 -12.84
C ALA A 92 9.89 -0.15 -13.21
N GLY A 93 9.56 0.81 -12.35
CA GLY A 93 8.47 1.76 -12.60
C GLY A 93 7.07 1.27 -12.19
N GLN A 94 6.97 0.17 -11.46
CA GLN A 94 5.73 -0.26 -10.81
C GLN A 94 5.44 0.49 -9.50
N TYR A 95 6.46 1.10 -8.91
CA TYR A 95 6.34 1.86 -7.67
C TYR A 95 7.13 3.17 -7.75
N LEU A 96 6.55 4.26 -7.23
CA LEU A 96 7.19 5.58 -7.26
C LEU A 96 8.35 5.69 -6.25
N GLY A 97 8.31 4.94 -5.19
CA GLY A 97 9.21 5.06 -4.06
C GLY A 97 8.50 5.57 -2.79
N SER A 98 9.24 5.65 -1.69
CA SER A 98 8.73 6.23 -0.45
C SER A 98 8.93 7.75 -0.44
N ASP A 99 8.16 8.43 0.39
CA ASP A 99 8.17 9.87 0.56
C ASP A 99 9.46 10.45 1.18
N GLY A 100 10.41 9.60 1.54
CA GLY A 100 11.71 10.02 2.08
C GLY A 100 11.68 10.71 3.45
N GLY A 101 10.58 11.30 3.84
CA GLY A 101 10.40 12.05 5.08
C GLY A 101 9.39 11.45 6.05
N GLY A 102 8.57 10.50 5.60
CA GLY A 102 7.50 9.89 6.40
C GLY A 102 6.40 10.88 6.82
N GLY A 103 6.27 12.00 6.10
CA GLY A 103 5.29 13.04 6.42
C GLY A 103 3.86 12.58 6.16
N VAL A 104 3.02 12.58 7.18
CA VAL A 104 1.60 12.24 7.05
C VAL A 104 0.87 13.37 6.33
N GLY A 105 -0.11 13.02 5.49
CA GLY A 105 -0.80 13.97 4.60
C GLY A 105 -0.15 14.11 3.22
N TYR A 106 1.00 13.50 2.99
CA TYR A 106 1.67 13.46 1.71
C TYR A 106 0.92 12.59 0.68
N GLY A 107 0.34 11.48 1.13
CA GLY A 107 -0.20 10.42 0.29
C GLY A 107 -1.19 10.87 -0.77
N PRO A 108 -2.30 11.55 -0.44
CA PRO A 108 -3.31 11.93 -1.42
C PRO A 108 -2.78 12.85 -2.51
N GLY A 109 -1.99 13.88 -2.14
CA GLY A 109 -1.39 14.80 -3.11
C GLY A 109 -0.39 14.11 -4.05
N ALA A 110 0.48 13.26 -3.51
CA ALA A 110 1.45 12.49 -4.29
C ALA A 110 0.75 11.50 -5.23
N ALA A 111 -0.31 10.84 -4.77
CA ALA A 111 -1.10 9.93 -5.59
C ALA A 111 -1.68 10.62 -6.81
N VAL A 112 -2.31 11.78 -6.62
CA VAL A 112 -2.88 12.56 -7.73
C VAL A 112 -1.80 13.04 -8.69
N GLY A 113 -0.71 13.62 -8.19
CA GLY A 113 0.38 14.12 -9.03
C GLY A 113 1.06 13.03 -9.85
N ALA A 114 1.36 11.89 -9.24
CA ALA A 114 1.98 10.77 -9.93
C ALA A 114 1.03 10.10 -10.94
N SER A 115 -0.27 9.98 -10.60
CA SER A 115 -1.29 9.46 -11.51
C SER A 115 -1.49 10.38 -12.71
N LEU A 116 -1.53 11.70 -12.50
CA LEU A 116 -1.58 12.68 -13.59
C LEU A 116 -0.38 12.56 -14.54
N ALA A 117 0.81 12.38 -13.99
CA ALA A 117 2.03 12.20 -14.80
C ALA A 117 2.03 10.90 -15.63
N ARG A 118 1.22 9.91 -15.24
CA ARG A 118 1.20 8.58 -15.85
C ARG A 118 -0.12 8.19 -16.50
N HIS A 119 -1.15 9.05 -16.49
CA HIS A 119 -2.50 8.67 -16.94
C HIS A 119 -2.55 8.16 -18.39
N LYS A 120 -1.63 8.59 -19.26
CA LYS A 120 -1.53 8.14 -20.66
C LYS A 120 -0.84 6.78 -20.85
N LYS A 121 -0.37 6.15 -19.77
CA LYS A 121 0.34 4.86 -19.85
C LYS A 121 -0.58 3.64 -19.80
N GLY A 122 -1.90 3.84 -19.64
CA GLY A 122 -2.87 2.75 -19.59
C GLY A 122 -2.70 1.84 -18.36
N GLN A 123 -2.10 2.35 -17.27
CA GLN A 123 -1.90 1.62 -16.03
C GLN A 123 -3.00 2.00 -15.02
N ILE A 124 -3.38 1.04 -14.19
CA ILE A 124 -4.22 1.31 -13.01
C ILE A 124 -3.34 1.91 -11.93
N ASN A 125 -3.57 3.17 -11.58
CA ASN A 125 -2.87 3.85 -10.51
C ASN A 125 -3.54 3.50 -9.18
N ILE A 126 -2.78 2.99 -8.20
CA ILE A 126 -3.32 2.50 -6.92
C ILE A 126 -2.53 3.12 -5.77
N ALA A 127 -3.19 3.92 -4.95
CA ALA A 127 -2.61 4.50 -3.75
C ALA A 127 -3.16 3.79 -2.51
N ILE A 128 -2.28 3.32 -1.64
CA ILE A 128 -2.62 2.64 -0.39
C ILE A 128 -2.08 3.47 0.76
N MET A 129 -2.98 3.90 1.66
CA MET A 129 -2.63 4.81 2.74
C MET A 129 -3.46 4.56 4.00
N GLY A 130 -3.02 5.09 5.12
CA GLY A 130 -3.82 5.09 6.36
C GLY A 130 -4.88 6.19 6.36
N ASP A 131 -5.86 6.03 7.23
CA ASP A 131 -6.94 6.97 7.47
C ASP A 131 -6.44 8.36 7.88
N GLY A 132 -5.45 8.43 8.76
CA GLY A 132 -4.83 9.68 9.16
C GLY A 132 -4.13 10.40 8.00
N ASP A 133 -3.43 9.68 7.13
CA ASP A 133 -2.78 10.24 5.95
C ASP A 133 -3.84 10.82 4.98
N PHE A 134 -4.91 10.05 4.76
CA PHE A 134 -6.01 10.46 3.89
C PHE A 134 -6.73 11.71 4.39
N VAL A 135 -7.10 11.77 5.68
CA VAL A 135 -7.91 12.88 6.23
C VAL A 135 -7.19 14.24 6.13
N MET A 136 -5.86 14.25 6.24
CA MET A 136 -5.09 15.49 6.19
C MET A 136 -5.16 16.21 4.86
N SER A 137 -5.41 15.52 3.75
CA SER A 137 -5.49 16.11 2.41
C SER A 137 -6.53 15.41 1.52
N ALA A 138 -7.65 14.99 2.11
CA ALA A 138 -8.75 14.32 1.41
C ALA A 138 -9.31 15.14 0.21
N SER A 139 -9.20 16.47 0.26
CA SER A 139 -9.59 17.36 -0.84
C SER A 139 -8.80 17.11 -2.15
N ALA A 140 -7.67 16.42 -2.11
CA ALA A 140 -6.95 15.99 -3.31
C ALA A 140 -7.81 15.06 -4.19
N ILE A 141 -8.78 14.34 -3.61
CA ILE A 141 -9.75 13.51 -4.35
C ILE A 141 -10.59 14.38 -5.30
N TRP A 142 -11.03 15.56 -4.85
CA TRP A 142 -11.71 16.50 -5.72
C TRP A 142 -10.82 16.92 -6.90
N THR A 143 -9.54 17.16 -6.65
CA THR A 143 -8.59 17.51 -7.73
C THR A 143 -8.49 16.37 -8.76
N ALA A 144 -8.36 15.12 -8.30
CA ALA A 144 -8.34 13.98 -9.21
C ALA A 144 -9.63 13.86 -10.04
N ALA A 145 -10.80 14.00 -9.39
CA ALA A 145 -12.09 13.95 -10.06
C ALA A 145 -12.27 15.11 -11.06
N HIS A 146 -11.90 16.33 -10.67
CA HIS A 146 -12.01 17.52 -11.51
C HIS A 146 -11.16 17.44 -12.79
N TYR A 147 -9.96 16.89 -12.68
CA TYR A 147 -9.04 16.76 -13.81
C TYR A 147 -9.13 15.40 -14.51
N HIS A 148 -10.14 14.59 -14.17
CA HIS A 148 -10.34 13.24 -14.75
C HIS A 148 -9.07 12.38 -14.70
N VAL A 149 -8.43 12.31 -13.54
CA VAL A 149 -7.26 11.50 -13.28
C VAL A 149 -7.69 10.18 -12.66
N PRO A 150 -7.73 9.07 -13.43
CA PRO A 150 -8.16 7.77 -12.90
C PRO A 150 -7.21 7.30 -11.80
N LEU A 151 -7.75 6.99 -10.62
CA LEU A 151 -6.99 6.63 -9.44
C LEU A 151 -7.84 5.77 -8.50
N LEU A 152 -7.31 4.63 -8.07
CA LEU A 152 -7.83 3.86 -6.95
C LEU A 152 -7.10 4.27 -5.67
N VAL A 153 -7.85 4.70 -4.67
CA VAL A 153 -7.34 4.94 -3.31
C VAL A 153 -7.91 3.88 -2.37
N VAL A 154 -7.04 3.19 -1.67
CA VAL A 154 -7.43 2.24 -0.61
C VAL A 154 -6.98 2.81 0.73
N ILE A 155 -7.95 3.01 1.61
CA ILE A 155 -7.73 3.53 2.96
C ILE A 155 -7.73 2.36 3.94
N ASN A 156 -6.60 2.11 4.60
CA ASN A 156 -6.53 1.23 5.75
C ASN A 156 -6.99 2.02 6.98
N ASN A 157 -8.25 1.84 7.34
CA ASN A 157 -8.94 2.61 8.36
C ASN A 157 -8.97 1.86 9.69
N ASN A 158 -8.07 2.19 10.58
CA ASN A 158 -8.04 1.70 11.95
C ASN A 158 -8.57 2.72 12.98
N ASN A 159 -9.15 3.83 12.52
CA ASN A 159 -9.63 4.96 13.33
C ASN A 159 -8.55 5.57 14.22
N SER A 160 -7.28 5.50 13.81
CA SER A 160 -6.19 6.03 14.65
C SER A 160 -4.97 6.42 13.82
N TRP A 161 -4.23 7.41 14.32
CA TRP A 161 -2.83 7.60 14.02
C TRP A 161 -2.03 6.43 14.65
N GLY A 162 -2.31 5.21 14.20
CA GLY A 162 -1.90 3.99 14.86
C GLY A 162 -0.40 3.86 15.08
N ASN A 163 0.42 4.36 14.15
CA ASN A 163 1.87 4.40 14.34
C ASN A 163 2.28 5.26 15.55
N ASP A 164 1.64 6.40 15.73
CA ASP A 164 1.94 7.32 16.82
C ASP A 164 1.39 6.77 18.16
N GLU A 165 0.22 6.17 18.16
CA GLU A 165 -0.32 5.46 19.34
C GLU A 165 0.66 4.35 19.78
N HIS A 166 1.15 3.54 18.88
CA HIS A 166 2.17 2.51 19.16
C HIS A 166 3.50 3.12 19.66
N HIS A 167 3.94 4.25 19.11
CA HIS A 167 5.12 4.96 19.59
C HIS A 167 4.94 5.45 21.02
N GLN A 168 3.78 6.03 21.34
CA GLN A 168 3.43 6.46 22.69
C GLN A 168 3.52 5.31 23.68
N ILE A 169 2.90 4.16 23.36
CA ILE A 169 2.93 2.96 24.20
C ILE A 169 4.38 2.48 24.41
N ARG A 170 5.18 2.41 23.34
CA ARG A 170 6.59 1.97 23.39
C ARG A 170 7.43 2.88 24.28
N VAL A 171 7.30 4.20 24.10
CA VAL A 171 8.04 5.19 24.89
C VAL A 171 7.60 5.17 26.35
N ALA A 172 6.30 5.05 26.63
CA ALA A 172 5.79 4.93 27.99
C ALA A 172 6.38 3.72 28.70
N LYS A 173 6.32 2.53 28.07
CA LYS A 173 6.92 1.30 28.61
C LYS A 173 8.42 1.43 28.84
N ALA A 174 9.16 2.00 27.90
CA ALA A 174 10.63 2.20 28.04
C ALA A 174 11.01 3.15 29.19
N ARG A 175 10.08 4.02 29.59
CA ARG A 175 10.24 4.97 30.69
C ARG A 175 9.52 4.57 31.97
N SER A 176 9.01 3.34 32.07
CA SER A 176 8.21 2.83 33.18
C SER A 176 7.03 3.74 33.53
N ARG A 177 6.35 4.27 32.50
CA ARG A 177 5.16 5.09 32.61
C ARG A 177 3.91 4.31 32.17
N PRO A 178 2.74 4.61 32.73
CA PRO A 178 1.47 4.01 32.31
C PRO A 178 1.17 4.31 30.83
N PRO A 179 0.79 3.32 29.99
CA PRO A 179 0.48 3.52 28.58
C PRO A 179 -1.01 3.79 28.29
N GLU A 180 -1.88 3.78 29.31
CA GLU A 180 -3.34 3.74 29.15
C GLU A 180 -3.93 4.95 28.41
N ASN A 181 -3.21 6.07 28.43
CA ASN A 181 -3.62 7.31 27.75
C ASN A 181 -2.94 7.52 26.39
N ALA A 182 -2.28 6.50 25.85
CA ALA A 182 -1.56 6.61 24.57
C ALA A 182 -2.48 6.93 23.37
N TRP A 183 -3.75 6.63 23.48
CA TRP A 183 -4.78 6.87 22.47
C TRP A 183 -5.25 8.33 22.38
N ILE A 184 -5.03 9.15 23.43
CA ILE A 184 -5.48 10.53 23.48
C ILE A 184 -4.82 11.36 22.38
N GLY A 185 -5.64 11.99 21.54
CA GLY A 185 -5.19 12.77 20.39
C GLY A 185 -4.72 11.92 19.18
N GLN A 186 -4.78 10.57 19.30
CA GLN A 186 -4.42 9.67 18.21
C GLN A 186 -5.66 9.06 17.53
N ARG A 187 -6.70 8.76 18.28
CA ARG A 187 -7.90 8.12 17.74
C ARG A 187 -8.85 9.12 17.12
N MET A 188 -9.38 8.75 15.96
CA MET A 188 -10.34 9.51 15.15
C MET A 188 -11.73 8.89 15.30
N VAL A 189 -12.23 8.91 16.53
CA VAL A 189 -13.53 8.36 16.91
C VAL A 189 -14.35 9.43 17.63
N ASP A 190 -15.63 9.21 17.68
CA ASP A 190 -16.57 10.03 18.45
C ASP A 190 -16.70 11.49 17.95
N PRO A 191 -17.14 11.69 16.66
CA PRO A 191 -17.68 10.67 15.76
C PRO A 191 -16.62 9.99 14.90
N ASP A 192 -16.91 8.76 14.45
CA ASP A 192 -16.14 8.10 13.38
C ASP A 192 -16.27 8.89 12.07
N ILE A 193 -15.19 8.90 11.27
CA ILE A 193 -15.21 9.55 9.96
C ILE A 193 -15.74 8.56 8.92
N ASP A 194 -16.78 8.94 8.19
CA ASP A 194 -17.25 8.21 7.00
C ASP A 194 -16.45 8.66 5.78
N PHE A 195 -15.31 7.99 5.53
CA PHE A 195 -14.42 8.33 4.43
C PHE A 195 -15.05 8.09 3.06
N ALA A 196 -15.94 7.11 2.94
CA ALA A 196 -16.65 6.84 1.69
C ALA A 196 -17.60 8.00 1.35
N THR A 197 -18.36 8.51 2.33
CA THR A 197 -19.23 9.68 2.12
C THR A 197 -18.43 10.94 1.82
N VAL A 198 -17.32 11.18 2.52
CA VAL A 198 -16.41 12.30 2.23
C VAL A 198 -15.91 12.21 0.78
N SER A 199 -15.48 11.04 0.35
CA SER A 199 -14.97 10.82 -1.01
C SER A 199 -16.03 11.02 -2.10
N ARG A 200 -17.26 10.54 -1.85
CA ARG A 200 -18.39 10.80 -2.74
C ARG A 200 -18.70 12.30 -2.85
N GLY A 201 -18.60 13.03 -1.75
CA GLY A 201 -18.75 14.50 -1.74
C GLY A 201 -17.70 15.22 -2.59
N PHE A 202 -16.54 14.62 -2.81
CA PHE A 202 -15.50 15.10 -3.72
C PHE A 202 -15.61 14.58 -5.15
N GLY A 203 -16.66 13.82 -5.49
CA GLY A 203 -16.92 13.34 -6.84
C GLY A 203 -16.31 11.99 -7.19
N ALA A 204 -15.79 11.24 -6.24
CA ALA A 204 -15.31 9.89 -6.45
C ALA A 204 -16.45 8.86 -6.34
N TRP A 205 -16.33 7.75 -7.02
CA TRP A 205 -17.00 6.52 -6.60
C TRP A 205 -16.37 6.06 -5.29
N ALA A 206 -17.15 5.64 -4.33
CA ALA A 206 -16.57 5.19 -3.06
C ALA A 206 -17.44 4.13 -2.38
N GLU A 207 -16.77 3.17 -1.74
CA GLU A 207 -17.38 2.09 -0.96
C GLU A 207 -16.69 1.98 0.40
N GLY A 208 -17.49 1.75 1.44
CA GLY A 208 -17.00 1.54 2.79
C GLY A 208 -17.84 2.21 3.89
N PRO A 209 -17.50 1.96 5.18
CA PRO A 209 -16.38 1.12 5.61
C PRO A 209 -16.63 -0.38 5.37
N VAL A 210 -15.73 -1.02 4.63
CA VAL A 210 -15.77 -2.47 4.38
C VAL A 210 -15.19 -3.18 5.60
N ALA A 211 -16.03 -3.87 6.36
CA ALA A 211 -15.64 -4.57 7.58
C ALA A 211 -15.73 -6.11 7.45
N ASP A 212 -16.42 -6.62 6.43
CA ASP A 212 -16.47 -8.06 6.13
C ASP A 212 -15.33 -8.42 5.17
N PRO A 213 -14.38 -9.30 5.57
CA PRO A 213 -13.28 -9.72 4.70
C PRO A 213 -13.76 -10.42 3.43
N ASN A 214 -14.95 -11.03 3.42
CA ASN A 214 -15.49 -11.71 2.26
C ASN A 214 -16.07 -10.75 1.20
N ALA A 215 -16.36 -9.52 1.57
CA ALA A 215 -16.81 -8.48 0.63
C ALA A 215 -15.65 -7.89 -0.19
N LEU A 216 -14.41 -7.98 0.29
CA LEU A 216 -13.26 -7.28 -0.29
C LEU A 216 -13.05 -7.59 -1.77
N ALA A 217 -13.09 -8.87 -2.17
CA ALA A 217 -12.87 -9.27 -3.56
C ALA A 217 -13.84 -8.56 -4.51
N GLY A 218 -15.13 -8.57 -4.21
CA GLY A 218 -16.15 -7.92 -5.03
C GLY A 218 -16.00 -6.41 -5.08
N VAL A 219 -15.70 -5.79 -3.92
CA VAL A 219 -15.50 -4.34 -3.82
C VAL A 219 -14.28 -3.89 -4.62
N PHE A 220 -13.15 -4.61 -4.55
CA PHE A 220 -11.97 -4.25 -5.32
C PHE A 220 -12.14 -4.45 -6.82
N VAL A 221 -12.84 -5.51 -7.26
CA VAL A 221 -13.16 -5.71 -8.68
C VAL A 221 -13.98 -4.54 -9.20
N GLU A 222 -15.02 -4.10 -8.47
CA GLU A 222 -15.82 -2.94 -8.86
C GLU A 222 -15.00 -1.65 -8.84
N ALA A 223 -14.19 -1.40 -7.81
CA ALA A 223 -13.35 -0.22 -7.72
C ALA A 223 -12.34 -0.13 -8.89
N VAL A 224 -11.74 -1.26 -9.28
CA VAL A 224 -10.86 -1.35 -10.44
C VAL A 224 -11.63 -1.03 -11.74
N SER A 225 -12.84 -1.56 -11.89
CA SER A 225 -13.73 -1.27 -13.03
C SER A 225 -14.01 0.24 -13.13
N GLN A 226 -14.29 0.90 -12.01
CA GLN A 226 -14.52 2.36 -11.98
C GLN A 226 -13.28 3.14 -12.47
N VAL A 227 -12.07 2.72 -12.09
CA VAL A 227 -10.84 3.34 -12.58
C VAL A 227 -10.62 3.09 -14.07
N GLU A 228 -10.95 1.90 -14.57
CA GLU A 228 -10.89 1.58 -16.00
C GLU A 228 -11.87 2.43 -16.83
N TYR A 229 -13.03 2.80 -16.26
CA TYR A 229 -13.96 3.76 -16.87
C TYR A 229 -13.50 5.22 -16.79
N GLY A 230 -12.36 5.50 -16.14
CA GLY A 230 -11.80 6.84 -16.04
C GLY A 230 -12.19 7.58 -14.75
N ASN A 231 -12.83 6.92 -13.82
CA ASN A 231 -13.25 7.51 -12.55
C ASN A 231 -12.16 7.48 -11.48
N VAL A 232 -12.31 8.28 -10.44
CA VAL A 232 -11.62 8.11 -9.17
C VAL A 232 -12.43 7.16 -8.32
N ALA A 233 -11.79 6.13 -7.76
CA ALA A 233 -12.41 5.18 -6.85
C ALA A 233 -11.73 5.23 -5.48
N VAL A 234 -12.51 5.18 -4.41
CA VAL A 234 -12.01 5.14 -3.03
C VAL A 234 -12.66 3.99 -2.29
N VAL A 235 -11.84 3.13 -1.69
CA VAL A 235 -12.30 2.02 -0.84
C VAL A 235 -11.80 2.25 0.58
N ASP A 236 -12.74 2.43 1.51
CA ASP A 236 -12.47 2.52 2.95
C ASP A 236 -12.54 1.12 3.56
N VAL A 237 -11.40 0.56 3.97
CA VAL A 237 -11.31 -0.78 4.55
C VAL A 237 -11.10 -0.67 6.06
N ARG A 238 -12.02 -1.21 6.85
CA ARG A 238 -11.90 -1.25 8.30
C ARG A 238 -10.83 -2.27 8.70
N THR A 239 -9.67 -1.77 9.15
CA THR A 239 -8.54 -2.61 9.51
C THR A 239 -8.27 -2.64 11.02
N ALA A 240 -7.54 -3.65 11.47
CA ALA A 240 -7.00 -3.70 12.83
C ALA A 240 -5.96 -2.58 13.05
N LEU A 241 -5.82 -2.17 14.33
CA LEU A 241 -4.82 -1.20 14.77
C LEU A 241 -3.42 -1.81 14.75
#